data_27fc19746f320da0564d05188844c746
#
_entry.id   27fc19746f320da0564d05188844c746
#
_cell.length_a   1.000
_cell.length_b   1.000
_cell.length_c   1.000
_cell.angle_alpha   90.00
_cell.angle_beta   90.00
_cell.angle_gamma   90.00
#
_symmetry.space_group_name_H-M   'P 1'
#
loop_
_entity.id
_entity.type
_entity.pdbx_description
1 polymer ?
#
loop_
_entity_poly.entity_id
_entity_poly.type
_entity_poly.pdbx_seq_one_letter_code
_entity_poly.pdbx_strand_id
1 'polypeptide(L)'
;MRLYRVGDEGPAIRDIQDRLAALGFGANGDNRAVFGDGTKRAVVDFQRAKGLDSDGIVGPDTWRALYEAGYRLGDRIIFMRRPMIRGEDVAELQSRLNSLGFDSGKVDGIFGPQTEHAVMDFQNNRHLAEDGRVGPEVVTEIHLVTRGEMKEGRQAIREREWLRRLPSTMAGARVFLDADCRDPDEARDAWNAASTAALAIQDAGGVPVMSRSSDITLPERLRARRANRVGSDLIVAFRVNREEEDAVYYFASEHSSSQAGEALATALARTVGGRVEGRASAMLKETRAPAAVVALRTLDQKSGLAVAEGLGQFFSETR
;
A
#
# COMPACT_ATOMS: atom_id res chain seq x y z
N MET A 1 14.45 -7.13 -16.78
CA MET A 1 15.25 -6.18 -15.99
C MET A 1 16.26 -6.99 -15.20
N ARG A 2 17.51 -6.52 -15.04
CA ARG A 2 18.55 -7.25 -14.29
C ARG A 2 18.22 -7.20 -12.79
N LEU A 3 18.47 -8.32 -12.10
CA LEU A 3 18.41 -8.41 -10.63
C LEU A 3 19.80 -8.09 -10.08
N TYR A 4 19.90 -7.33 -8.99
CA TYR A 4 21.16 -7.02 -8.31
C TYR A 4 21.17 -7.64 -6.92
N ARG A 5 22.25 -8.32 -6.58
CA ARG A 5 22.42 -9.10 -5.35
C ARG A 5 23.89 -9.15 -4.91
N VAL A 6 24.15 -9.75 -3.77
CA VAL A 6 25.51 -9.93 -3.23
C VAL A 6 26.42 -10.53 -4.30
N GLY A 7 27.59 -9.93 -4.48
CA GLY A 7 28.60 -10.26 -5.48
C GLY A 7 28.53 -9.49 -6.77
N ASP A 8 27.46 -8.68 -6.99
CA ASP A 8 27.41 -7.79 -8.16
C ASP A 8 28.26 -6.54 -7.92
N GLU A 9 28.84 -5.98 -9.01
CA GLU A 9 29.69 -4.79 -8.98
C GLU A 9 29.33 -3.87 -10.13
N GLY A 10 29.70 -2.57 -9.95
CA GLY A 10 29.67 -1.59 -11.03
C GLY A 10 28.77 -0.37 -10.76
N PRO A 11 28.58 0.49 -11.82
CA PRO A 11 27.88 1.77 -11.66
C PRO A 11 26.45 1.67 -11.14
N ALA A 12 25.73 0.59 -11.50
CA ALA A 12 24.36 0.37 -11.02
C ALA A 12 24.32 0.13 -9.50
N ILE A 13 25.32 -0.57 -8.96
CA ILE A 13 25.42 -0.81 -7.51
C ILE A 13 25.71 0.50 -6.78
N ARG A 14 26.58 1.34 -7.37
CA ARG A 14 26.82 2.68 -6.83
C ARG A 14 25.52 3.50 -6.74
N ASP A 15 24.72 3.53 -7.81
CA ASP A 15 23.45 4.27 -7.83
C ASP A 15 22.47 3.72 -6.77
N ILE A 16 22.41 2.39 -6.60
CA ILE A 16 21.62 1.76 -5.54
C ILE A 16 22.09 2.24 -4.15
N GLN A 17 23.39 2.17 -3.88
CA GLN A 17 23.98 2.59 -2.60
C GLN A 17 23.76 4.07 -2.32
N ASP A 18 23.97 4.94 -3.32
CA ASP A 18 23.79 6.39 -3.23
C ASP A 18 22.29 6.73 -2.92
N ARG A 19 21.33 6.05 -3.54
CA ARG A 19 19.89 6.21 -3.27
C ARG A 19 19.50 5.71 -1.89
N LEU A 20 19.96 4.53 -1.50
CA LEU A 20 19.71 4.00 -0.17
C LEU A 20 20.26 4.94 0.91
N ALA A 21 21.47 5.44 0.74
CA ALA A 21 22.07 6.39 1.68
C ALA A 21 21.30 7.71 1.76
N ALA A 22 20.82 8.25 0.62
CA ALA A 22 19.98 9.45 0.58
C ALA A 22 18.64 9.28 1.29
N LEU A 23 18.14 8.03 1.38
CA LEU A 23 16.91 7.66 2.08
C LEU A 23 17.15 7.23 3.54
N GLY A 24 18.38 7.33 4.04
CA GLY A 24 18.75 6.95 5.41
C GLY A 24 19.10 5.48 5.61
N PHE A 25 19.11 4.67 4.54
CA PHE A 25 19.50 3.26 4.58
C PHE A 25 20.96 3.10 4.11
N GLY A 26 21.94 3.35 4.99
CA GLY A 26 23.34 3.28 4.64
C GLY A 26 23.86 1.84 4.43
N ALA A 27 24.60 1.60 3.35
CA ALA A 27 25.28 0.34 3.08
C ALA A 27 26.60 0.22 3.86
N ASN A 28 26.52 0.23 5.18
CA ASN A 28 27.68 0.25 6.07
C ASN A 28 28.54 -1.02 5.94
N GLY A 29 29.83 -0.82 5.70
CA GLY A 29 30.82 -1.90 5.63
C GLY A 29 31.16 -2.39 4.22
N ASP A 30 30.44 -1.96 3.18
CA ASP A 30 30.74 -2.35 1.81
C ASP A 30 31.58 -1.29 1.10
N ASN A 31 32.41 -1.76 0.15
CA ASN A 31 33.07 -0.87 -0.78
C ASN A 31 32.07 -0.23 -1.73
N ARG A 32 32.35 0.99 -2.14
CA ARG A 32 31.52 1.70 -3.12
C ARG A 32 31.47 0.93 -4.43
N ALA A 33 30.28 0.78 -4.99
CA ALA A 33 29.97 0.03 -6.21
C ALA A 33 30.16 -1.50 -6.09
N VAL A 34 30.24 -2.05 -4.86
CA VAL A 34 30.26 -3.50 -4.60
C VAL A 34 29.02 -3.84 -3.74
N PHE A 35 28.22 -4.77 -4.21
CA PHE A 35 27.03 -5.25 -3.48
C PHE A 35 27.45 -6.32 -2.48
N GLY A 36 27.79 -5.94 -1.28
CA GLY A 36 28.14 -6.83 -0.20
C GLY A 36 27.00 -7.01 0.81
N ASP A 37 27.34 -7.54 1.97
CA ASP A 37 26.34 -7.80 3.04
C ASP A 37 25.78 -6.50 3.64
N GLY A 38 26.54 -5.40 3.65
CA GLY A 38 26.07 -4.08 4.07
C GLY A 38 24.99 -3.54 3.15
N THR A 39 25.19 -3.62 1.85
CA THR A 39 24.21 -3.23 0.83
C THR A 39 22.98 -4.14 0.91
N LYS A 40 23.16 -5.46 1.10
CA LYS A 40 22.04 -6.39 1.28
C LYS A 40 21.18 -5.99 2.49
N ARG A 41 21.78 -5.73 3.65
CA ARG A 41 21.03 -5.29 4.84
C ARG A 41 20.25 -3.99 4.57
N ALA A 42 20.90 -3.00 3.98
CA ALA A 42 20.27 -1.73 3.62
C ALA A 42 19.08 -1.92 2.66
N VAL A 43 19.18 -2.86 1.68
CA VAL A 43 18.09 -3.21 0.78
C VAL A 43 16.95 -3.88 1.56
N VAL A 44 17.23 -4.84 2.44
CA VAL A 44 16.21 -5.50 3.28
C VAL A 44 15.46 -4.48 4.13
N ASP A 45 16.17 -3.57 4.80
CA ASP A 45 15.57 -2.56 5.65
C ASP A 45 14.70 -1.59 4.83
N PHE A 46 15.16 -1.18 3.66
CA PHE A 46 14.38 -0.37 2.72
C PHE A 46 13.15 -1.11 2.22
N GLN A 47 13.30 -2.37 1.80
CA GLN A 47 12.18 -3.20 1.34
C GLN A 47 11.12 -3.35 2.43
N ARG A 48 11.55 -3.61 3.68
CA ARG A 48 10.66 -3.69 4.85
C ARG A 48 9.92 -2.37 5.07
N ALA A 49 10.64 -1.23 5.08
CA ALA A 49 10.04 0.09 5.25
C ALA A 49 9.04 0.44 4.15
N LYS A 50 9.25 -0.07 2.91
CA LYS A 50 8.34 0.15 1.76
C LYS A 50 7.32 -0.97 1.56
N GLY A 51 7.25 -1.94 2.48
CA GLY A 51 6.30 -3.06 2.39
C GLY A 51 6.52 -3.97 1.18
N LEU A 52 7.76 -4.06 0.70
CA LEU A 52 8.19 -4.98 -0.35
C LEU A 52 8.64 -6.32 0.24
N ASP A 53 8.85 -7.31 -0.63
CA ASP A 53 9.48 -8.57 -0.24
C ASP A 53 10.90 -8.28 0.23
N SER A 54 11.22 -8.63 1.49
CA SER A 54 12.49 -8.29 2.15
C SER A 54 13.57 -9.34 1.86
N ASP A 55 13.79 -9.64 0.56
CA ASP A 55 14.72 -10.67 0.08
C ASP A 55 16.17 -10.18 -0.07
N GLY A 56 16.39 -8.88 0.07
CA GLY A 56 17.70 -8.25 -0.11
C GLY A 56 18.17 -8.22 -1.56
N ILE A 57 17.27 -8.42 -2.53
CA ILE A 57 17.55 -8.39 -3.97
C ILE A 57 16.92 -7.14 -4.57
N VAL A 58 17.68 -6.36 -5.33
CA VAL A 58 17.12 -5.22 -6.06
C VAL A 58 16.54 -5.70 -7.38
N GLY A 59 15.28 -6.11 -7.34
CA GLY A 59 14.47 -6.44 -8.51
C GLY A 59 13.71 -5.23 -9.05
N PRO A 60 12.81 -5.44 -10.05
CA PRO A 60 12.03 -4.36 -10.68
C PRO A 60 11.21 -3.51 -9.70
N ASP A 61 10.60 -4.13 -8.70
CA ASP A 61 9.76 -3.43 -7.73
C ASP A 61 10.59 -2.67 -6.71
N THR A 62 11.69 -3.24 -6.20
CA THR A 62 12.65 -2.56 -5.33
C THR A 62 13.31 -1.38 -6.04
N TRP A 63 13.75 -1.56 -7.29
CA TRP A 63 14.33 -0.49 -8.07
C TRP A 63 13.36 0.66 -8.30
N ARG A 64 12.12 0.34 -8.62
CA ARG A 64 11.06 1.35 -8.80
C ARG A 64 10.79 2.12 -7.51
N ALA A 65 10.70 1.42 -6.38
CA ALA A 65 10.49 2.05 -5.08
C ALA A 65 11.65 2.97 -4.69
N LEU A 66 12.91 2.56 -4.94
CA LEU A 66 14.09 3.41 -4.74
C LEU A 66 14.05 4.69 -5.59
N TYR A 67 13.58 4.56 -6.83
CA TYR A 67 13.43 5.71 -7.72
C TYR A 67 12.30 6.64 -7.29
N GLU A 68 11.13 6.09 -6.94
CA GLU A 68 9.94 6.84 -6.52
C GLU A 68 10.16 7.55 -5.16
N ALA A 69 10.91 6.94 -4.24
CA ALA A 69 11.20 7.52 -2.92
C ALA A 69 12.22 8.67 -2.95
N GLY A 70 12.98 8.82 -4.04
CA GLY A 70 14.02 9.83 -4.17
C GLY A 70 13.54 11.25 -4.46
N TYR A 71 12.24 11.47 -4.71
CA TYR A 71 11.69 12.79 -5.01
C TYR A 71 10.97 13.41 -3.82
N ARG A 72 11.25 14.69 -3.56
CA ARG A 72 10.50 15.55 -2.63
C ARG A 72 9.58 16.49 -3.41
N LEU A 73 8.54 16.99 -2.77
CA LEU A 73 7.63 17.95 -3.38
C LEU A 73 8.39 19.24 -3.75
N GLY A 74 8.44 19.54 -5.06
CA GLY A 74 9.20 20.64 -5.64
C GLY A 74 10.41 20.23 -6.45
N ASP A 75 10.90 18.98 -6.36
CA ASP A 75 12.07 18.52 -7.12
C ASP A 75 11.78 18.39 -8.63
N ARG A 76 10.51 18.22 -8.98
CA ARG A 76 10.05 18.10 -10.37
C ARG A 76 8.65 18.64 -10.55
N ILE A 77 8.32 18.99 -11.81
CA ILE A 77 6.93 19.35 -12.15
C ILE A 77 6.09 18.08 -12.20
N ILE A 78 4.98 18.05 -11.43
CA ILE A 78 4.06 16.93 -11.37
C ILE A 78 2.79 17.29 -12.15
N PHE A 79 2.37 16.42 -13.07
CA PHE A 79 1.18 16.63 -13.90
C PHE A 79 0.66 15.30 -14.44
N MET A 80 -0.56 15.28 -14.96
CA MET A 80 -1.14 14.09 -15.57
C MET A 80 -0.39 13.68 -16.83
N ARG A 81 0.12 12.45 -16.84
CA ARG A 81 0.75 11.80 -18.02
C ARG A 81 0.55 10.29 -17.98
N ARG A 82 0.91 9.62 -19.06
CA ARG A 82 0.95 8.16 -19.12
C ARG A 82 2.38 7.67 -19.43
N PRO A 83 2.96 6.77 -18.61
CA PRO A 83 2.44 6.26 -17.33
C PRO A 83 2.35 7.39 -16.27
N MET A 84 1.38 7.26 -15.33
CA MET A 84 1.16 8.25 -14.27
C MET A 84 2.42 8.45 -13.43
N ILE A 85 2.68 9.70 -13.04
CA ILE A 85 3.76 10.03 -12.10
C ILE A 85 3.46 9.38 -10.74
N ARG A 86 4.50 8.81 -10.14
CA ARG A 86 4.47 8.19 -8.82
C ARG A 86 5.64 8.67 -8.00
N GLY A 87 5.48 8.76 -6.69
CA GLY A 87 6.54 9.11 -5.77
C GLY A 87 6.04 9.58 -4.41
N GLU A 88 6.98 9.76 -3.49
CA GLU A 88 6.71 10.36 -2.18
C GLU A 88 6.33 11.84 -2.31
N ASP A 89 6.86 12.53 -3.30
CA ASP A 89 6.45 13.90 -3.67
C ASP A 89 4.96 14.00 -4.01
N VAL A 90 4.41 12.97 -4.71
CA VAL A 90 2.98 12.91 -5.00
C VAL A 90 2.18 12.58 -3.74
N ALA A 91 2.68 11.68 -2.89
CA ALA A 91 2.02 11.34 -1.63
C ALA A 91 1.97 12.56 -0.68
N GLU A 92 3.06 13.31 -0.59
CA GLU A 92 3.12 14.55 0.17
C GLU A 92 2.12 15.58 -0.37
N LEU A 93 2.07 15.79 -1.70
CA LEU A 93 1.10 16.66 -2.36
C LEU A 93 -0.34 16.28 -2.00
N GLN A 94 -0.70 15.00 -2.18
CA GLN A 94 -2.03 14.49 -1.86
C GLN A 94 -2.40 14.72 -0.39
N SER A 95 -1.47 14.44 0.53
CA SER A 95 -1.66 14.65 1.96
C SER A 95 -1.95 16.13 2.26
N ARG A 96 -1.16 17.05 1.69
CA ARG A 96 -1.34 18.50 1.87
C ARG A 96 -2.66 19.00 1.28
N LEU A 97 -3.01 18.60 0.05
CA LEU A 97 -4.28 18.94 -0.58
C LEU A 97 -5.47 18.46 0.26
N ASN A 98 -5.44 17.21 0.73
CA ASN A 98 -6.49 16.66 1.58
C ASN A 98 -6.61 17.42 2.92
N SER A 99 -5.49 17.84 3.53
CA SER A 99 -5.50 18.64 4.77
C SER A 99 -6.09 20.03 4.56
N LEU A 100 -5.88 20.60 3.37
CA LEU A 100 -6.45 21.90 2.97
C LEU A 100 -7.92 21.81 2.51
N GLY A 101 -8.50 20.61 2.45
CA GLY A 101 -9.87 20.39 2.07
C GLY A 101 -10.11 20.11 0.58
N PHE A 102 -9.05 19.96 -0.23
CA PHE A 102 -9.12 19.54 -1.63
C PHE A 102 -9.03 18.04 -1.73
N ASP A 103 -10.06 17.36 -2.26
CA ASP A 103 -10.14 15.90 -2.29
C ASP A 103 -9.26 15.29 -3.38
N SER A 104 -8.00 15.03 -3.06
CA SER A 104 -7.05 14.37 -3.98
C SER A 104 -7.20 12.85 -4.06
N GLY A 105 -8.16 12.27 -3.38
CA GLY A 105 -8.29 10.85 -3.24
C GLY A 105 -7.47 10.28 -2.06
N LYS A 106 -7.22 8.97 -2.10
CA LYS A 106 -6.32 8.30 -1.15
C LYS A 106 -4.90 8.81 -1.37
N VAL A 107 -4.14 8.97 -0.28
CA VAL A 107 -2.72 9.31 -0.34
C VAL A 107 -1.94 8.06 -0.77
N ASP A 108 -1.94 7.78 -2.06
CA ASP A 108 -1.34 6.58 -2.65
C ASP A 108 -0.04 6.87 -3.42
N GLY A 109 0.36 8.16 -3.49
CA GLY A 109 1.54 8.59 -4.23
C GLY A 109 1.42 8.39 -5.74
N ILE A 110 0.20 8.34 -6.30
CA ILE A 110 -0.06 8.22 -7.72
C ILE A 110 -0.80 9.47 -8.19
N PHE A 111 -0.20 10.23 -9.13
CA PHE A 111 -0.87 11.38 -9.71
C PHE A 111 -1.92 10.92 -10.72
N GLY A 112 -3.11 10.67 -10.21
CA GLY A 112 -4.28 10.23 -10.98
C GLY A 112 -5.28 11.36 -11.23
N PRO A 113 -6.41 11.07 -11.92
CA PRO A 113 -7.43 12.08 -12.24
C PRO A 113 -8.01 12.81 -11.02
N GLN A 114 -8.17 12.13 -9.87
CA GLN A 114 -8.65 12.78 -8.65
C GLN A 114 -7.62 13.78 -8.10
N THR A 115 -6.32 13.42 -8.13
CA THR A 115 -5.25 14.31 -7.70
C THR A 115 -5.15 15.52 -8.63
N GLU A 116 -5.24 15.32 -9.96
CA GLU A 116 -5.26 16.42 -10.93
C GLU A 116 -6.43 17.38 -10.65
N HIS A 117 -7.63 16.86 -10.45
CA HIS A 117 -8.81 17.68 -10.14
C HIS A 117 -8.62 18.49 -8.85
N ALA A 118 -8.10 17.88 -7.79
CA ALA A 118 -7.79 18.57 -6.54
C ALA A 118 -6.72 19.67 -6.72
N VAL A 119 -5.74 19.47 -7.60
CA VAL A 119 -4.77 20.50 -7.96
C VAL A 119 -5.45 21.67 -8.67
N MET A 120 -6.32 21.40 -9.64
CA MET A 120 -7.06 22.45 -10.36
C MET A 120 -7.99 23.24 -9.41
N ASP A 121 -8.70 22.56 -8.51
CA ASP A 121 -9.53 23.20 -7.49
C ASP A 121 -8.69 24.09 -6.55
N PHE A 122 -7.49 23.61 -6.16
CA PHE A 122 -6.55 24.41 -5.38
C PHE A 122 -6.05 25.62 -6.15
N GLN A 123 -5.64 25.44 -7.41
CA GLN A 123 -5.18 26.52 -8.30
C GLN A 123 -6.27 27.58 -8.45
N ASN A 124 -7.50 27.17 -8.73
CA ASN A 124 -8.66 28.09 -8.82
C ASN A 124 -8.86 28.86 -7.51
N ASN A 125 -8.89 28.17 -6.37
CA ASN A 125 -9.07 28.78 -5.06
C ASN A 125 -7.95 29.79 -4.71
N ARG A 126 -6.73 29.55 -5.20
CA ARG A 126 -5.57 30.42 -4.96
C ARG A 126 -5.29 31.41 -6.08
N HIS A 127 -6.18 31.52 -7.08
CA HIS A 127 -6.04 32.40 -8.24
C HIS A 127 -4.75 32.16 -9.04
N LEU A 128 -4.31 30.92 -9.11
CA LEU A 128 -3.20 30.46 -9.95
C LEU A 128 -3.75 30.01 -11.32
N ALA A 129 -2.83 29.77 -12.28
CA ALA A 129 -3.19 29.15 -13.57
C ALA A 129 -3.77 27.76 -13.35
N GLU A 130 -5.01 27.52 -13.78
CA GLU A 130 -5.77 26.29 -13.60
C GLU A 130 -5.39 25.27 -14.70
N ASP A 131 -4.14 24.79 -14.67
CA ASP A 131 -3.56 23.89 -15.68
C ASP A 131 -3.33 22.45 -15.17
N GLY A 132 -3.66 22.17 -13.90
CA GLY A 132 -3.48 20.86 -13.27
C GLY A 132 -2.00 20.48 -13.06
N ARG A 133 -1.06 21.42 -13.21
CA ARG A 133 0.37 21.17 -13.07
C ARG A 133 0.88 21.72 -11.73
N VAL A 134 1.68 20.90 -11.04
CA VAL A 134 2.30 21.28 -9.78
C VAL A 134 3.73 21.73 -10.08
N GLY A 135 3.86 23.00 -10.38
CA GLY A 135 5.14 23.71 -10.56
C GLY A 135 5.57 24.43 -9.28
N PRO A 136 6.68 25.22 -9.35
CA PRO A 136 7.22 25.94 -8.19
C PRO A 136 6.22 26.89 -7.53
N GLU A 137 5.34 27.52 -8.31
CA GLU A 137 4.30 28.43 -7.81
C GLU A 137 3.28 27.72 -6.92
N VAL A 138 2.77 26.57 -7.41
CA VAL A 138 1.81 25.72 -6.67
C VAL A 138 2.45 25.16 -5.41
N VAL A 139 3.70 24.73 -5.49
CA VAL A 139 4.45 24.20 -4.33
C VAL A 139 4.63 25.29 -3.26
N THR A 140 5.03 26.50 -3.68
CA THR A 140 5.19 27.64 -2.77
C THR A 140 3.89 27.96 -2.07
N GLU A 141 2.79 28.02 -2.80
CA GLU A 141 1.48 28.36 -2.26
C GLU A 141 0.95 27.26 -1.30
N ILE A 142 1.14 25.99 -1.63
CA ILE A 142 0.82 24.88 -0.72
C ILE A 142 1.61 25.00 0.59
N HIS A 143 2.91 25.32 0.52
CA HIS A 143 3.75 25.49 1.71
C HIS A 143 3.31 26.69 2.57
N LEU A 144 2.88 27.79 1.96
CA LEU A 144 2.37 28.96 2.68
C LEU A 144 1.10 28.65 3.46
N VAL A 145 0.14 27.96 2.83
CA VAL A 145 -1.18 27.69 3.43
C VAL A 145 -1.12 26.59 4.48
N THR A 146 -0.28 25.54 4.28
CA THR A 146 -0.18 24.42 5.23
C THR A 146 0.52 24.76 6.55
N ARG A 147 1.16 25.91 6.68
CA ARG A 147 1.79 26.34 7.96
C ARG A 147 0.80 26.65 9.09
N GLY A 148 -0.49 26.73 8.82
CA GLY A 148 -1.49 27.23 9.74
C GLY A 148 -2.44 26.24 10.42
N GLU A 149 -2.76 25.08 9.84
CA GLU A 149 -3.84 24.22 10.38
C GLU A 149 -3.68 22.75 10.04
N MET A 150 -3.59 21.89 11.06
CA MET A 150 -3.86 20.45 10.94
C MET A 150 -5.35 20.21 11.23
N LYS A 151 -6.18 20.12 10.18
CA LYS A 151 -7.57 19.63 10.28
C LYS A 151 -7.66 18.16 9.90
N GLU A 152 -8.70 17.45 10.39
CA GLU A 152 -9.03 16.09 9.92
C GLU A 152 -9.10 16.08 8.38
N GLY A 153 -8.22 15.33 7.75
CA GLY A 153 -8.10 15.32 6.29
C GLY A 153 -9.33 14.69 5.62
N ARG A 154 -9.60 15.09 4.38
CA ARG A 154 -10.68 14.53 3.53
C ARG A 154 -10.64 13.01 3.42
N GLN A 155 -9.48 12.40 3.56
CA GLN A 155 -9.32 10.94 3.55
C GLN A 155 -10.06 10.30 4.74
N ALA A 156 -9.90 10.80 5.96
CA ALA A 156 -10.57 10.27 7.15
C ALA A 156 -12.10 10.38 7.02
N ILE A 157 -12.60 11.51 6.48
CA ILE A 157 -14.03 11.70 6.22
C ILE A 157 -14.54 10.68 5.21
N ARG A 158 -13.79 10.43 4.12
CA ARG A 158 -14.17 9.47 3.08
C ARG A 158 -14.19 8.03 3.62
N GLU A 159 -13.19 7.64 4.41
CA GLU A 159 -13.15 6.31 5.02
C GLU A 159 -14.29 6.13 6.02
N ARG A 160 -14.63 7.14 6.80
CA ARG A 160 -15.78 7.12 7.71
C ARG A 160 -17.11 6.97 6.95
N GLU A 161 -17.26 7.70 5.83
CA GLU A 161 -18.43 7.53 4.95
C GLU A 161 -18.46 6.16 4.27
N TRP A 162 -17.30 5.60 3.91
CA TRP A 162 -17.21 4.23 3.40
C TRP A 162 -17.72 3.23 4.44
N LEU A 163 -17.22 3.30 5.68
CA LEU A 163 -17.65 2.44 6.77
C LEU A 163 -19.18 2.54 7.03
N ARG A 164 -19.74 3.75 6.97
CA ARG A 164 -21.19 3.97 7.12
C ARG A 164 -22.03 3.34 6.02
N ARG A 165 -21.46 3.16 4.82
CA ARG A 165 -22.15 2.55 3.68
C ARG A 165 -22.03 1.04 3.63
N LEU A 166 -21.14 0.46 4.42
CA LEU A 166 -21.02 -0.98 4.50
C LEU A 166 -22.32 -1.59 5.03
N PRO A 167 -22.69 -2.78 4.54
CA PRO A 167 -23.80 -3.54 5.11
C PRO A 167 -23.56 -3.75 6.63
N SER A 168 -24.63 -3.87 7.40
CA SER A 168 -24.54 -4.16 8.85
C SER A 168 -24.15 -5.61 9.15
N THR A 169 -24.12 -6.45 8.13
CA THR A 169 -23.72 -7.86 8.20
C THR A 169 -22.88 -8.19 6.96
N MET A 170 -22.25 -9.34 6.98
CA MET A 170 -21.50 -9.84 5.81
C MET A 170 -22.39 -10.12 4.60
N ALA A 171 -23.71 -10.26 4.80
CA ALA A 171 -24.64 -10.56 3.71
C ALA A 171 -24.63 -9.48 2.63
N GLY A 172 -24.34 -9.89 1.39
CA GLY A 172 -24.23 -9.00 0.22
C GLY A 172 -22.90 -8.25 0.10
N ALA A 173 -22.05 -8.24 1.13
CA ALA A 173 -20.74 -7.59 1.09
C ALA A 173 -19.80 -8.31 0.13
N ARG A 174 -19.15 -7.56 -0.74
CA ARG A 174 -18.16 -8.09 -1.69
C ARG A 174 -16.76 -8.04 -1.08
N VAL A 175 -16.22 -9.21 -0.73
CA VAL A 175 -14.90 -9.34 -0.12
C VAL A 175 -13.90 -9.89 -1.11
N PHE A 176 -12.87 -9.11 -1.43
CA PHE A 176 -11.78 -9.56 -2.29
C PHE A 176 -10.74 -10.30 -1.45
N LEU A 177 -10.45 -11.55 -1.82
CA LEU A 177 -9.51 -12.42 -1.15
C LEU A 177 -8.29 -12.62 -2.05
N ASP A 178 -7.16 -12.09 -1.63
CA ASP A 178 -5.91 -12.17 -2.36
C ASP A 178 -5.03 -13.28 -1.79
N ALA A 179 -4.98 -14.42 -2.48
CA ALA A 179 -4.06 -15.50 -2.16
C ALA A 179 -2.69 -15.21 -2.79
N ASP A 180 -1.71 -14.75 -2.01
CA ASP A 180 -0.37 -14.43 -2.52
C ASP A 180 0.29 -15.68 -3.12
N CYS A 181 1.07 -15.49 -4.18
CA CYS A 181 1.70 -16.57 -4.95
C CYS A 181 3.11 -16.12 -5.34
N ARG A 182 4.05 -16.24 -4.39
CA ARG A 182 5.46 -15.92 -4.60
C ARG A 182 6.29 -17.15 -4.89
N ASP A 183 6.04 -18.23 -4.17
CA ASP A 183 6.57 -19.54 -4.47
C ASP A 183 5.45 -20.60 -4.42
N PRO A 184 5.68 -21.82 -4.98
CA PRO A 184 4.63 -22.83 -5.11
C PRO A 184 4.06 -23.35 -3.78
N ASP A 185 4.89 -23.47 -2.74
CA ASP A 185 4.45 -23.98 -1.44
C ASP A 185 3.65 -22.91 -0.68
N GLU A 186 4.14 -21.66 -0.65
CA GLU A 186 3.43 -20.52 -0.09
C GLU A 186 2.13 -20.25 -0.83
N ALA A 187 2.12 -20.38 -2.16
CA ALA A 187 0.95 -20.22 -3.01
C ALA A 187 -0.17 -21.17 -2.65
N ARG A 188 0.18 -22.44 -2.37
CA ARG A 188 -0.80 -23.48 -1.96
C ARG A 188 -1.40 -23.16 -0.60
N ASP A 189 -0.58 -22.79 0.37
CA ASP A 189 -1.02 -22.50 1.73
C ASP A 189 -1.92 -21.24 1.75
N ALA A 190 -1.52 -20.17 1.07
CA ALA A 190 -2.33 -18.98 0.91
C ALA A 190 -3.65 -19.24 0.17
N TRP A 191 -3.63 -20.11 -0.85
CA TRP A 191 -4.84 -20.52 -1.57
C TRP A 191 -5.80 -21.30 -0.68
N ASN A 192 -5.31 -22.25 0.12
CA ASN A 192 -6.12 -23.06 1.02
C ASN A 192 -6.82 -22.19 2.07
N ALA A 193 -6.08 -21.26 2.70
CA ALA A 193 -6.65 -20.31 3.65
C ALA A 193 -7.70 -19.40 2.99
N ALA A 194 -7.37 -18.79 1.85
CA ALA A 194 -8.28 -17.90 1.14
C ALA A 194 -9.55 -18.62 0.63
N SER A 195 -9.42 -19.85 0.12
CA SER A 195 -10.55 -20.65 -0.34
C SER A 195 -11.46 -21.06 0.80
N THR A 196 -10.91 -21.39 1.96
CA THR A 196 -11.69 -21.70 3.16
C THR A 196 -12.43 -20.46 3.66
N ALA A 197 -11.76 -19.30 3.70
CA ALA A 197 -12.41 -18.04 4.02
C ALA A 197 -13.53 -17.71 3.02
N ALA A 198 -13.32 -17.96 1.72
CA ALA A 198 -14.34 -17.72 0.68
C ALA A 198 -15.61 -18.54 0.93
N LEU A 199 -15.47 -19.83 1.25
CA LEU A 199 -16.63 -20.68 1.56
C LEU A 199 -17.38 -20.16 2.79
N ALA A 200 -16.67 -19.84 3.88
CA ALA A 200 -17.31 -19.34 5.11
C ALA A 200 -17.98 -17.96 4.89
N ILE A 201 -17.39 -17.07 4.07
CA ILE A 201 -18.00 -15.80 3.69
C ILE A 201 -19.27 -16.04 2.87
N GLN A 202 -19.24 -16.99 1.93
CA GLN A 202 -20.41 -17.35 1.13
C GLN A 202 -21.54 -17.94 1.99
N ASP A 203 -21.23 -18.80 2.95
CA ASP A 203 -22.18 -19.37 3.90
C ASP A 203 -22.82 -18.28 4.77
N ALA A 204 -22.10 -17.21 5.07
CA ALA A 204 -22.61 -16.02 5.77
C ALA A 204 -23.37 -15.05 4.85
N GLY A 205 -23.60 -15.42 3.58
CA GLY A 205 -24.32 -14.61 2.58
C GLY A 205 -23.48 -13.52 1.92
N GLY A 206 -22.17 -13.47 2.13
CA GLY A 206 -21.26 -12.57 1.46
C GLY A 206 -20.90 -13.01 0.04
N VAL A 207 -20.23 -12.13 -0.70
CA VAL A 207 -19.80 -12.38 -2.08
C VAL A 207 -18.26 -12.38 -2.13
N PRO A 208 -17.60 -13.55 -1.94
CA PRO A 208 -16.15 -13.63 -2.04
C PRO A 208 -15.68 -13.53 -3.49
N VAL A 209 -14.60 -12.80 -3.71
CA VAL A 209 -13.95 -12.66 -5.02
C VAL A 209 -12.48 -13.02 -4.87
N MET A 210 -12.06 -14.11 -5.49
CA MET A 210 -10.67 -14.57 -5.46
C MET A 210 -9.78 -13.77 -6.41
N SER A 211 -8.56 -13.46 -6.00
CA SER A 211 -7.58 -12.74 -6.83
C SER A 211 -7.06 -13.55 -8.01
N ARG A 212 -7.02 -14.87 -7.88
CA ARG A 212 -6.51 -15.81 -8.89
C ARG A 212 -7.37 -17.08 -8.95
N SER A 213 -7.29 -17.80 -10.03
CA SER A 213 -7.91 -19.12 -10.23
C SER A 213 -6.87 -20.20 -10.60
N SER A 214 -5.61 -19.81 -10.69
CA SER A 214 -4.47 -20.69 -11.04
C SER A 214 -3.20 -20.14 -10.37
N ASP A 215 -2.16 -20.94 -10.31
CA ASP A 215 -0.88 -20.58 -9.68
C ASP A 215 -0.05 -19.70 -10.63
N ILE A 216 -0.54 -18.48 -10.85
CA ILE A 216 0.15 -17.46 -11.63
C ILE A 216 0.62 -16.37 -10.68
N THR A 217 1.92 -16.11 -10.66
CA THR A 217 2.52 -14.98 -9.94
C THR A 217 2.21 -13.69 -10.68
N LEU A 218 1.29 -12.90 -10.14
CA LEU A 218 0.98 -11.56 -10.63
C LEU A 218 1.58 -10.52 -9.67
N PRO A 219 2.18 -9.44 -10.19
CA PRO A 219 2.61 -8.34 -9.37
C PRO A 219 1.48 -7.82 -8.46
N GLU A 220 1.81 -7.52 -7.21
CA GLU A 220 0.84 -7.07 -6.20
C GLU A 220 0.00 -5.87 -6.68
N ARG A 221 0.62 -4.93 -7.41
CA ARG A 221 -0.08 -3.79 -8.05
C ARG A 221 -1.18 -4.20 -9.03
N LEU A 222 -0.98 -5.27 -9.79
CA LEU A 222 -2.01 -5.75 -10.71
C LEU A 222 -3.18 -6.38 -9.95
N ARG A 223 -2.89 -7.08 -8.86
CA ARG A 223 -3.90 -7.68 -7.97
C ARG A 223 -4.71 -6.59 -7.26
N ALA A 224 -4.06 -5.53 -6.76
CA ALA A 224 -4.72 -4.36 -6.19
C ALA A 224 -5.64 -3.64 -7.19
N ARG A 225 -5.20 -3.47 -8.44
CA ARG A 225 -6.05 -2.91 -9.52
C ARG A 225 -7.25 -3.80 -9.82
N ARG A 226 -7.07 -5.13 -9.77
CA ARG A 226 -8.19 -6.07 -9.95
C ARG A 226 -9.22 -5.91 -8.83
N ALA A 227 -8.79 -5.82 -7.57
CA ALA A 227 -9.66 -5.56 -6.44
C ALA A 227 -10.49 -4.27 -6.62
N ASN A 228 -9.86 -3.19 -7.07
CA ASN A 228 -10.56 -1.93 -7.37
C ASN A 228 -11.55 -2.06 -8.53
N ARG A 229 -11.22 -2.85 -9.57
CA ARG A 229 -12.08 -3.04 -10.75
C ARG A 229 -13.36 -3.81 -10.43
N VAL A 230 -13.27 -4.79 -9.54
CA VAL A 230 -14.44 -5.57 -9.14
C VAL A 230 -15.32 -4.85 -8.13
N GLY A 231 -14.92 -3.68 -7.65
CA GLY A 231 -15.72 -2.87 -6.72
C GLY A 231 -15.90 -3.56 -5.38
N SER A 232 -14.81 -4.02 -4.78
CA SER A 232 -14.83 -4.70 -3.49
C SER A 232 -15.19 -3.75 -2.35
N ASP A 233 -15.94 -4.23 -1.37
CA ASP A 233 -16.25 -3.50 -0.14
C ASP A 233 -15.11 -3.59 0.88
N LEU A 234 -14.47 -4.77 0.97
CA LEU A 234 -13.31 -5.06 1.80
C LEU A 234 -12.30 -5.91 1.01
N ILE A 235 -11.04 -5.84 1.43
CA ILE A 235 -9.93 -6.58 0.83
C ILE A 235 -9.11 -7.25 1.92
N VAL A 236 -8.90 -8.57 1.80
CA VAL A 236 -8.01 -9.34 2.67
C VAL A 236 -7.01 -10.11 1.82
N ALA A 237 -5.73 -9.86 2.05
CA ALA A 237 -4.65 -10.62 1.41
C ALA A 237 -4.06 -11.62 2.41
N PHE A 238 -3.79 -12.83 1.91
CA PHE A 238 -3.17 -13.92 2.66
C PHE A 238 -1.73 -14.07 2.21
N ARG A 239 -0.78 -13.95 3.14
CA ARG A 239 0.65 -14.02 2.88
C ARG A 239 1.32 -14.95 3.88
N VAL A 240 2.12 -15.91 3.40
CA VAL A 240 3.02 -16.67 4.26
C VAL A 240 4.25 -15.81 4.58
N ASN A 241 4.60 -15.72 5.85
CA ASN A 241 5.75 -14.92 6.31
C ASN A 241 6.55 -15.71 7.36
N ARG A 242 7.46 -16.56 6.90
CA ARG A 242 8.21 -17.48 7.77
C ARG A 242 9.31 -16.80 8.58
N GLU A 243 9.76 -15.62 8.15
CA GLU A 243 10.91 -14.93 8.72
C GLU A 243 10.54 -13.91 9.81
N GLU A 244 9.31 -13.38 9.76
CA GLU A 244 8.82 -12.38 10.72
C GLU A 244 7.78 -12.99 11.66
N GLU A 245 7.42 -12.26 12.73
CA GLU A 245 6.30 -12.62 13.60
C GLU A 245 4.96 -12.45 12.88
N ASP A 246 3.97 -13.21 13.34
CA ASP A 246 2.61 -13.12 12.82
C ASP A 246 2.07 -11.71 12.97
N ALA A 247 1.53 -11.15 11.88
CA ALA A 247 1.03 -9.79 11.85
C ALA A 247 -0.16 -9.63 10.88
N VAL A 248 -0.98 -8.64 11.17
CA VAL A 248 -2.01 -8.15 10.25
C VAL A 248 -1.68 -6.70 9.90
N TYR A 249 -1.35 -6.49 8.64
CA TYR A 249 -0.93 -5.17 8.17
C TYR A 249 -2.09 -4.37 7.60
N TYR A 250 -2.09 -3.07 7.87
CA TYR A 250 -2.97 -2.08 7.24
C TYR A 250 -2.15 -0.97 6.59
N PHE A 251 -2.79 -0.12 5.78
CA PHE A 251 -2.06 0.98 5.14
C PHE A 251 -1.65 2.04 6.16
N ALA A 252 -0.34 2.25 6.31
CA ALA A 252 0.23 3.43 6.95
C ALA A 252 1.55 3.80 6.26
N SER A 253 1.81 5.10 6.19
CA SER A 253 3.02 5.72 5.67
C SER A 253 3.36 6.96 6.49
N GLU A 254 4.47 7.65 6.18
CA GLU A 254 4.84 8.92 6.83
C GLU A 254 3.80 10.03 6.64
N HIS A 255 2.99 9.96 5.57
CA HIS A 255 2.06 11.03 5.20
C HIS A 255 0.59 10.69 5.48
N SER A 256 0.24 9.45 5.71
CA SER A 256 -1.16 9.03 5.85
C SER A 256 -1.30 7.60 6.38
N SER A 257 -2.43 7.34 7.05
CA SER A 257 -2.85 5.99 7.45
C SER A 257 -4.34 5.78 7.16
N SER A 258 -4.74 4.52 7.00
CA SER A 258 -6.14 4.14 6.80
C SER A 258 -6.76 3.73 8.12
N GLN A 259 -7.65 4.56 8.67
CA GLN A 259 -8.41 4.25 9.89
C GLN A 259 -9.34 3.03 9.68
N ALA A 260 -9.97 2.95 8.53
CA ALA A 260 -10.83 1.82 8.19
C ALA A 260 -10.03 0.53 7.99
N GLY A 261 -8.83 0.62 7.39
CA GLY A 261 -7.90 -0.50 7.27
C GLY A 261 -7.37 -0.98 8.62
N GLU A 262 -7.07 -0.05 9.55
CA GLU A 262 -6.65 -0.36 10.91
C GLU A 262 -7.75 -1.07 11.71
N ALA A 263 -8.98 -0.59 11.62
CA ALA A 263 -10.14 -1.23 12.24
C ALA A 263 -10.34 -2.67 11.70
N LEU A 264 -10.24 -2.86 10.38
CA LEU A 264 -10.30 -4.17 9.76
C LEU A 264 -9.15 -5.08 10.24
N ALA A 265 -7.91 -4.59 10.24
CA ALA A 265 -6.75 -5.35 10.69
C ALA A 265 -6.88 -5.74 12.18
N THR A 266 -7.41 -4.85 13.02
CA THR A 266 -7.65 -5.11 14.44
C THR A 266 -8.69 -6.22 14.64
N ALA A 267 -9.80 -6.19 13.91
CA ALA A 267 -10.82 -7.24 13.98
C ALA A 267 -10.25 -8.59 13.53
N LEU A 268 -9.50 -8.63 12.45
CA LEU A 268 -8.85 -9.85 11.97
C LEU A 268 -7.80 -10.38 12.95
N ALA A 269 -6.95 -9.51 13.52
CA ALA A 269 -5.91 -9.92 14.46
C ALA A 269 -6.45 -10.57 15.74
N ARG A 270 -7.66 -10.22 16.17
CA ARG A 270 -8.33 -10.86 17.33
C ARG A 270 -8.62 -12.35 17.11
N THR A 271 -8.85 -12.76 15.87
CA THR A 271 -9.22 -14.14 15.53
C THR A 271 -8.04 -14.93 14.97
N VAL A 272 -7.18 -14.32 14.13
CA VAL A 272 -6.02 -15.02 13.57
C VAL A 272 -4.79 -14.96 14.49
N GLY A 273 -4.76 -14.03 15.44
CA GLY A 273 -3.58 -13.68 16.23
C GLY A 273 -2.64 -12.74 15.48
N GLY A 274 -1.51 -12.42 16.12
CA GLY A 274 -0.48 -11.55 15.55
C GLY A 274 -0.64 -10.07 15.90
N ARG A 275 0.36 -9.27 15.50
CA ARG A 275 0.40 -7.83 15.75
C ARG A 275 -0.38 -7.07 14.67
N VAL A 276 -0.97 -5.94 15.06
CA VAL A 276 -1.52 -4.99 14.08
C VAL A 276 -0.43 -3.95 13.80
N GLU A 277 -0.05 -3.81 12.54
CA GLU A 277 1.08 -2.97 12.14
C GLU A 277 0.79 -2.22 10.83
N GLY A 278 1.23 -0.95 10.77
CA GLY A 278 1.11 -0.14 9.56
C GLY A 278 2.19 -0.49 8.53
N ARG A 279 1.78 -0.66 7.26
CA ARG A 279 2.70 -0.95 6.15
C ARG A 279 2.20 -0.33 4.85
N ALA A 280 3.11 0.11 3.98
CA ALA A 280 2.77 0.75 2.70
C ALA A 280 2.98 -0.16 1.48
N SER A 281 2.53 -1.43 1.56
CA SER A 281 2.58 -2.33 0.40
C SER A 281 1.64 -1.89 -0.73
N ALA A 282 1.86 -2.37 -1.94
CA ALA A 282 1.04 -1.98 -3.08
C ALA A 282 -0.43 -2.38 -2.91
N MET A 283 -0.72 -3.54 -2.29
CA MET A 283 -2.08 -3.98 -1.99
C MET A 283 -2.78 -3.01 -1.03
N LEU A 284 -2.10 -2.57 0.00
CA LEU A 284 -2.65 -1.68 1.02
C LEU A 284 -2.75 -0.22 0.51
N LYS A 285 -1.74 0.22 -0.26
CA LYS A 285 -1.61 1.60 -0.73
C LYS A 285 -2.55 1.91 -1.91
N GLU A 286 -2.60 1.03 -2.92
CA GLU A 286 -3.28 1.29 -4.19
C GLU A 286 -4.74 0.84 -4.22
N THR A 287 -5.25 0.17 -3.18
CA THR A 287 -6.66 -0.23 -3.09
C THR A 287 -7.53 0.89 -2.52
N ARG A 288 -8.77 0.98 -3.01
CA ARG A 288 -9.75 2.01 -2.60
C ARG A 288 -10.53 1.61 -1.37
N ALA A 289 -10.93 0.33 -1.31
CA ALA A 289 -11.62 -0.24 -0.17
C ALA A 289 -10.65 -0.45 1.01
N PRO A 290 -11.14 -0.50 2.26
CA PRO A 290 -10.36 -0.93 3.40
C PRO A 290 -9.69 -2.26 3.13
N ALA A 291 -8.38 -2.33 3.37
CA ALA A 291 -7.57 -3.49 3.04
C ALA A 291 -6.68 -3.89 4.22
N ALA A 292 -6.55 -5.20 4.43
CA ALA A 292 -5.62 -5.79 5.38
C ALA A 292 -4.83 -6.92 4.72
N VAL A 293 -3.59 -7.13 5.17
CA VAL A 293 -2.75 -8.26 4.78
C VAL A 293 -2.52 -9.12 6.01
N VAL A 294 -3.07 -10.31 6.02
CA VAL A 294 -2.86 -11.32 7.05
C VAL A 294 -1.58 -12.08 6.69
N ALA A 295 -0.51 -11.81 7.43
CA ALA A 295 0.82 -12.37 7.23
C ALA A 295 1.16 -13.27 8.41
N LEU A 296 1.10 -14.58 8.21
CA LEU A 296 1.32 -15.60 9.23
C LEU A 296 2.45 -16.52 8.81
N ARG A 297 3.17 -17.09 9.79
CA ARG A 297 4.20 -18.11 9.54
C ARG A 297 3.63 -19.36 8.91
N THR A 298 2.40 -19.69 9.25
CA THR A 298 1.62 -20.79 8.70
C THR A 298 0.25 -20.34 8.32
N LEU A 299 -0.15 -20.59 7.08
CA LEU A 299 -1.52 -20.41 6.58
C LEU A 299 -2.14 -21.78 6.31
N ASP A 300 -3.31 -22.00 6.86
CA ASP A 300 -4.07 -23.22 6.70
C ASP A 300 -5.60 -22.92 6.67
N GLN A 301 -6.40 -23.98 6.69
CA GLN A 301 -7.85 -23.87 6.75
C GLN A 301 -8.34 -23.16 8.01
N LYS A 302 -7.66 -23.34 9.17
CA LYS A 302 -8.04 -22.68 10.43
C LYS A 302 -7.84 -21.17 10.33
N SER A 303 -6.73 -20.75 9.72
CA SER A 303 -6.47 -19.33 9.43
C SER A 303 -7.56 -18.73 8.55
N GLY A 304 -8.03 -19.49 7.55
CA GLY A 304 -9.12 -19.05 6.67
C GLY A 304 -10.45 -18.87 7.43
N LEU A 305 -10.81 -19.80 8.30
CA LEU A 305 -12.01 -19.69 9.14
C LEU A 305 -11.89 -18.52 10.12
N ALA A 306 -10.75 -18.34 10.77
CA ALA A 306 -10.48 -17.24 11.67
C ALA A 306 -10.62 -15.89 10.98
N VAL A 307 -10.15 -15.76 9.72
CA VAL A 307 -10.35 -14.55 8.91
C VAL A 307 -11.83 -14.29 8.66
N ALA A 308 -12.61 -15.31 8.30
CA ALA A 308 -14.05 -15.15 8.08
C ALA A 308 -14.80 -14.74 9.37
N GLU A 309 -14.41 -15.30 10.52
CA GLU A 309 -14.93 -14.90 11.83
C GLU A 309 -14.58 -13.43 12.15
N GLY A 310 -13.31 -13.02 11.96
CA GLY A 310 -12.88 -11.64 12.18
C GLY A 310 -13.61 -10.64 11.29
N LEU A 311 -13.90 -11.01 10.03
CA LEU A 311 -14.76 -10.21 9.15
C LEU A 311 -16.17 -10.08 9.71
N GLY A 312 -16.75 -11.16 10.23
CA GLY A 312 -18.06 -11.12 10.89
C GLY A 312 -18.09 -10.15 12.07
N GLN A 313 -17.05 -10.18 12.92
CA GLN A 313 -16.88 -9.23 14.03
C GLN A 313 -16.75 -7.79 13.53
N PHE A 314 -15.95 -7.54 12.49
CA PHE A 314 -15.79 -6.22 11.89
C PHE A 314 -17.12 -5.63 11.44
N PHE A 315 -17.96 -6.39 10.74
CA PHE A 315 -19.29 -5.92 10.31
C PHE A 315 -20.21 -5.63 11.48
N SER A 316 -20.09 -6.35 12.59
CA SER A 316 -20.93 -6.14 13.78
C SER A 316 -20.50 -4.92 14.60
N GLU A 317 -19.21 -4.54 14.57
CA GLU A 317 -18.63 -3.43 15.33
C GLU A 317 -18.68 -2.09 14.57
N THR A 318 -18.85 -2.11 13.25
CA THR A 318 -18.80 -0.90 12.39
C THR A 318 -20.12 -0.10 12.40
N ARG A 319 -20.90 -0.20 13.43
CA ARG A 319 -22.18 0.54 13.64
C ARG A 319 -21.98 1.90 14.27
#